data_a03260884318559d4c1f94dbb48a9ba4
#
_entry.id   a03260884318559d4c1f94dbb48a9ba4
#
_cell.length_a   1.000
_cell.length_b   1.000
_cell.length_c   1.000
_cell.angle_alpha   90.00
_cell.angle_beta   90.00
_cell.angle_gamma   90.00
#
_symmetry.space_group_name_H-M   'P 1'
#
loop_
_entity.id
_entity.type
_entity.pdbx_description
1 polymer ?
#
loop_
_entity_poly.entity_id
_entity_poly.type
_entity_poly.pdbx_seq_one_letter_code
_entity_poly.pdbx_strand_id
1 'polypeptide(L)'
;MKDEDKRSFSMGAYQLDIIVHGYPGKSVCHGPLGFSTIALVRHENYTALIDVGGFGQRLILNQRLKDLEISPEEVTDVLLTHSHFDHAINWVNFPNANIYLSQTEMTWALQQPAGKTYVPELYVSALQNHANLALIEHNQQVLPGIKSLICPGHTPGSTVYVLDTGDCDVVFTGDACKNRAELVSRAADMTYNK
;
A
#
# COMPACT_ATOMS: atom_id res chain seq x y z
N MET A 1 8.01 -21.74 -17.55
CA MET A 1 7.78 -20.40 -16.95
C MET A 1 9.14 -19.86 -16.56
N LYS A 2 9.55 -18.73 -17.11
CA LYS A 2 10.79 -18.08 -16.67
C LYS A 2 10.58 -17.53 -15.27
N ASP A 3 11.59 -17.54 -14.40
CA ASP A 3 11.54 -17.05 -13.00
C ASP A 3 11.03 -15.60 -12.85
N GLU A 4 10.99 -14.85 -13.95
CA GLU A 4 10.52 -13.46 -14.03
C GLU A 4 9.00 -13.27 -13.79
N ASP A 5 8.21 -14.34 -13.79
CA ASP A 5 6.74 -14.32 -13.58
C ASP A 5 6.29 -14.90 -12.23
N LYS A 6 7.22 -15.21 -11.34
CA LYS A 6 6.87 -15.73 -10.02
C LYS A 6 6.21 -14.61 -9.19
N ARG A 7 4.96 -14.83 -8.82
CA ARG A 7 4.15 -13.85 -8.06
C ARG A 7 3.81 -14.31 -6.66
N SER A 8 4.06 -15.58 -6.34
CA SER A 8 3.70 -16.21 -5.06
C SER A 8 4.94 -16.77 -4.38
N PHE A 9 5.07 -16.49 -3.08
CA PHE A 9 6.23 -16.85 -2.27
C PHE A 9 5.76 -17.38 -0.92
N SER A 10 6.21 -18.59 -0.55
CA SER A 10 6.02 -19.13 0.80
C SER A 10 7.24 -18.76 1.65
N MET A 11 7.02 -18.13 2.79
CA MET A 11 8.07 -17.58 3.66
C MET A 11 7.71 -17.86 5.14
N GLY A 12 8.23 -18.93 5.71
CA GLY A 12 7.88 -19.35 7.06
C GLY A 12 6.37 -19.59 7.21
N ALA A 13 5.72 -18.89 8.12
CA ALA A 13 4.28 -18.94 8.35
C ALA A 13 3.45 -18.09 7.37
N TYR A 14 4.10 -17.43 6.40
CA TYR A 14 3.46 -16.46 5.53
C TYR A 14 3.43 -16.94 4.08
N GLN A 15 2.33 -16.62 3.40
CA GLN A 15 2.21 -16.67 1.96
C GLN A 15 2.11 -15.25 1.42
N LEU A 16 3.06 -14.84 0.59
CA LEU A 16 3.09 -13.54 -0.07
C LEU A 16 2.72 -13.71 -1.55
N ASP A 17 1.72 -12.96 -2.01
CA ASP A 17 1.32 -12.90 -3.42
C ASP A 17 1.41 -11.46 -3.93
N ILE A 18 2.10 -11.25 -5.05
CA ILE A 18 2.09 -9.95 -5.74
C ILE A 18 0.89 -9.90 -6.67
N ILE A 19 -0.14 -9.21 -6.23
CA ILE A 19 -1.42 -9.08 -6.96
C ILE A 19 -1.25 -8.21 -8.19
N VAL A 20 -0.60 -7.04 -8.03
CA VAL A 20 -0.27 -6.12 -9.11
C VAL A 20 1.18 -5.68 -8.95
N HIS A 21 1.98 -5.81 -10.01
CA HIS A 21 3.29 -5.18 -10.04
C HIS A 21 3.12 -3.70 -10.37
N GLY A 22 3.61 -2.83 -9.52
CA GLY A 22 3.61 -1.39 -9.72
C GLY A 22 4.43 -0.97 -10.96
N TYR A 23 4.10 0.20 -11.49
CA TYR A 23 4.80 0.79 -12.61
C TYR A 23 5.06 2.27 -12.35
N PRO A 24 6.31 2.71 -12.15
CA PRO A 24 6.65 4.11 -11.86
C PRO A 24 6.77 4.94 -13.15
N GLY A 25 5.78 4.86 -14.04
CA GLY A 25 5.79 5.51 -15.35
C GLY A 25 5.60 7.01 -15.28
N LYS A 26 6.28 7.74 -16.16
CA LYS A 26 6.10 9.17 -16.39
C LYS A 26 5.90 9.46 -17.87
N SER A 27 5.05 10.45 -18.17
CA SER A 27 4.88 11.00 -19.50
C SER A 27 5.35 12.44 -19.53
N VAL A 28 6.07 12.84 -20.58
CA VAL A 28 6.50 14.23 -20.78
C VAL A 28 5.29 15.16 -20.92
N CYS A 29 4.21 14.67 -21.55
CA CYS A 29 3.03 15.48 -21.83
C CYS A 29 1.95 15.44 -20.74
N HIS A 30 1.89 14.35 -19.96
CA HIS A 30 0.76 14.08 -19.05
C HIS A 30 1.17 13.87 -17.59
N GLY A 31 2.47 13.98 -17.26
CA GLY A 31 2.98 13.75 -15.91
C GLY A 31 2.98 12.27 -15.51
N PRO A 32 2.76 11.96 -14.23
CA PRO A 32 2.79 10.59 -13.71
C PRO A 32 1.69 9.72 -14.32
N LEU A 33 2.07 8.54 -14.82
CA LEU A 33 1.18 7.48 -15.31
C LEU A 33 1.36 6.20 -14.48
N GLY A 34 2.10 6.29 -13.38
CA GLY A 34 2.41 5.18 -12.50
C GLY A 34 1.20 4.68 -11.72
N PHE A 35 1.38 3.50 -11.15
CA PHE A 35 0.44 2.91 -10.21
C PHE A 35 1.19 2.00 -9.23
N SER A 36 0.62 1.81 -8.05
CA SER A 36 1.24 1.09 -6.95
C SER A 36 1.39 -0.41 -7.20
N THR A 37 2.35 -1.02 -6.52
CA THR A 37 2.35 -2.46 -6.27
C THR A 37 1.27 -2.78 -5.26
N ILE A 38 0.50 -3.84 -5.50
CA ILE A 38 -0.46 -4.40 -4.54
C ILE A 38 0.05 -5.77 -4.13
N ALA A 39 0.30 -5.96 -2.84
CA ALA A 39 0.74 -7.23 -2.30
C ALA A 39 -0.31 -7.80 -1.33
N LEU A 40 -0.47 -9.11 -1.33
CA LEU A 40 -1.32 -9.86 -0.39
C LEU A 40 -0.43 -10.69 0.50
N VAL A 41 -0.58 -10.54 1.81
CA VAL A 41 0.09 -11.37 2.83
C VAL A 41 -0.98 -12.19 3.54
N ARG A 42 -0.84 -13.50 3.48
CA ARG A 42 -1.71 -14.44 4.19
C ARG A 42 -0.96 -15.11 5.32
N HIS A 43 -1.57 -15.14 6.48
CA HIS A 43 -1.12 -15.81 7.69
C HIS A 43 -2.32 -16.52 8.33
N GLU A 44 -2.13 -17.44 9.25
CA GLU A 44 -3.24 -18.14 9.93
C GLU A 44 -4.27 -17.21 10.57
N ASN A 45 -3.84 -16.02 10.99
CA ASN A 45 -4.66 -15.06 11.73
C ASN A 45 -5.20 -13.90 10.88
N TYR A 46 -4.72 -13.72 9.62
CA TYR A 46 -5.14 -12.60 8.78
C TYR A 46 -4.93 -12.83 7.28
N THR A 47 -5.69 -12.10 6.49
CA THR A 47 -5.52 -11.93 5.05
C THR A 47 -5.38 -10.43 4.80
N ALA A 48 -4.16 -9.95 4.62
CA ALA A 48 -3.83 -8.53 4.59
C ALA A 48 -3.37 -8.07 3.20
N LEU A 49 -3.89 -6.94 2.72
CA LEU A 49 -3.39 -6.23 1.54
C LEU A 49 -2.45 -5.10 1.96
N ILE A 50 -1.32 -4.98 1.28
CA ILE A 50 -0.43 -3.83 1.35
C ILE A 50 -0.68 -2.99 0.10
N ASP A 51 -1.25 -1.81 0.31
CA ASP A 51 -1.88 -0.95 -0.69
C ASP A 51 -2.98 -1.65 -1.51
N VAL A 52 -3.84 -0.87 -2.13
CA VAL A 52 -5.01 -1.39 -2.85
C VAL A 52 -5.20 -0.77 -4.24
N GLY A 53 -4.26 0.05 -4.67
CA GLY A 53 -4.28 0.64 -6.01
C GLY A 53 -5.33 1.74 -6.22
N GLY A 54 -5.33 2.24 -7.42
CA GLY A 54 -6.28 3.24 -7.90
C GLY A 54 -7.41 2.65 -8.73
N PHE A 55 -8.21 3.49 -9.35
CA PHE A 55 -9.33 3.07 -10.21
C PHE A 55 -8.90 2.13 -11.34
N GLY A 56 -7.75 2.41 -11.96
CA GLY A 56 -7.24 1.60 -13.08
C GLY A 56 -6.89 0.16 -12.68
N GLN A 57 -6.58 -0.09 -11.42
CA GLN A 57 -6.19 -1.41 -10.90
C GLN A 57 -7.37 -2.19 -10.31
N ARG A 58 -8.54 -1.56 -10.11
CA ARG A 58 -9.71 -2.18 -9.43
C ARG A 58 -10.14 -3.51 -10.05
N LEU A 59 -10.26 -3.56 -11.36
CA LEU A 59 -10.73 -4.78 -12.04
C LEU A 59 -9.72 -5.92 -11.94
N ILE A 60 -8.42 -5.62 -12.11
CA ILE A 60 -7.38 -6.63 -12.02
C ILE A 60 -7.19 -7.10 -10.58
N LEU A 61 -7.31 -6.21 -9.58
CA LEU A 61 -7.28 -6.56 -8.15
C LEU A 61 -8.38 -7.57 -7.84
N ASN A 62 -9.63 -7.27 -8.20
CA ASN A 62 -10.78 -8.15 -7.97
C ASN A 62 -10.61 -9.50 -8.70
N GLN A 63 -10.13 -9.48 -9.95
CA GLN A 63 -9.90 -10.72 -10.70
C GLN A 63 -8.81 -11.58 -10.07
N ARG A 64 -7.70 -10.96 -9.61
CA ARG A 64 -6.60 -11.69 -8.97
C ARG A 64 -6.97 -12.27 -7.61
N LEU A 65 -7.75 -11.56 -6.80
CA LEU A 65 -8.29 -12.12 -5.56
C LEU A 65 -9.18 -13.33 -5.85
N LYS A 66 -10.06 -13.23 -6.85
CA LYS A 66 -10.89 -14.35 -7.30
C LYS A 66 -10.08 -15.55 -7.81
N ASP A 67 -9.00 -15.31 -8.55
CA ASP A 67 -8.08 -16.37 -9.03
C ASP A 67 -7.39 -17.10 -7.86
N LEU A 68 -7.25 -16.44 -6.71
CA LEU A 68 -6.75 -16.99 -5.45
C LEU A 68 -7.86 -17.53 -4.54
N GLU A 69 -9.09 -17.56 -5.03
CA GLU A 69 -10.29 -18.01 -4.31
C GLU A 69 -10.55 -17.18 -3.03
N ILE A 70 -10.24 -15.86 -3.06
CA ILE A 70 -10.44 -14.92 -1.97
C ILE A 70 -11.52 -13.92 -2.37
N SER A 71 -12.57 -13.82 -1.57
CA SER A 71 -13.56 -12.76 -1.71
C SER A 71 -13.10 -11.47 -1.01
N PRO A 72 -13.59 -10.28 -1.42
CA PRO A 72 -13.27 -9.03 -0.73
C PRO A 72 -13.64 -9.04 0.76
N GLU A 73 -14.66 -9.77 1.14
CA GLU A 73 -15.15 -9.92 2.52
C GLU A 73 -14.20 -10.75 3.41
N GLU A 74 -13.31 -11.56 2.82
CA GLU A 74 -12.31 -12.37 3.50
C GLU A 74 -11.00 -11.62 3.73
N VAL A 75 -10.82 -10.46 3.12
CA VAL A 75 -9.71 -9.56 3.44
C VAL A 75 -9.98 -8.93 4.80
N THR A 76 -9.12 -9.23 5.76
CA THR A 76 -9.27 -8.80 7.15
C THR A 76 -8.61 -7.47 7.43
N ASP A 77 -7.58 -7.12 6.65
CA ASP A 77 -6.74 -5.95 6.91
C ASP A 77 -6.24 -5.32 5.59
N VAL A 78 -6.21 -4.00 5.55
CA VAL A 78 -5.62 -3.20 4.47
C VAL A 78 -4.63 -2.24 5.08
N LEU A 79 -3.36 -2.37 4.73
CA LEU A 79 -2.25 -1.55 5.22
C LEU A 79 -1.87 -0.54 4.12
N LEU A 80 -2.25 0.72 4.28
CA LEU A 80 -1.94 1.78 3.33
C LEU A 80 -0.58 2.38 3.63
N THR A 81 0.31 2.41 2.64
CA THR A 81 1.61 3.07 2.78
C THR A 81 1.47 4.58 2.88
N HIS A 82 0.55 5.16 2.13
CA HIS A 82 0.18 6.57 2.17
C HIS A 82 -1.16 6.82 1.46
N SER A 83 -1.62 8.06 1.42
CA SER A 83 -2.97 8.42 1.01
C SER A 83 -3.17 8.76 -0.46
N HIS A 84 -2.15 8.67 -1.33
CA HIS A 84 -2.32 8.97 -2.75
C HIS A 84 -3.30 8.01 -3.44
N PHE A 85 -3.97 8.52 -4.49
CA PHE A 85 -5.08 7.82 -5.15
C PHE A 85 -4.73 6.45 -5.70
N ASP A 86 -3.51 6.27 -6.18
CA ASP A 86 -3.04 5.01 -6.78
C ASP A 86 -2.58 3.97 -5.75
N HIS A 87 -2.62 4.30 -4.46
CA HIS A 87 -2.38 3.40 -3.34
C HIS A 87 -3.66 3.09 -2.54
N ALA A 88 -4.53 4.07 -2.37
CA ALA A 88 -5.55 4.04 -1.34
C ALA A 88 -7.00 3.86 -1.82
N ILE A 89 -7.38 4.25 -3.04
CA ILE A 89 -8.80 4.39 -3.45
C ILE A 89 -9.63 3.12 -3.22
N ASN A 90 -9.06 1.93 -3.47
CA ASN A 90 -9.85 0.71 -3.46
C ASN A 90 -10.08 0.11 -2.05
N TRP A 91 -9.70 0.82 -0.98
CA TRP A 91 -10.06 0.38 0.38
C TRP A 91 -11.58 0.15 0.54
N VAL A 92 -12.40 0.92 -0.17
CA VAL A 92 -13.87 0.80 -0.15
C VAL A 92 -14.41 -0.56 -0.63
N ASN A 93 -13.59 -1.37 -1.28
CA ASN A 93 -13.98 -2.70 -1.76
C ASN A 93 -13.92 -3.77 -0.66
N PHE A 94 -13.35 -3.47 0.51
CA PHE A 94 -13.07 -4.43 1.58
C PHE A 94 -13.89 -4.09 2.83
N PRO A 95 -15.19 -4.46 2.87
CA PRO A 95 -16.14 -3.97 3.86
C PRO A 95 -15.85 -4.43 5.28
N ASN A 96 -15.15 -5.56 5.44
CA ASN A 96 -14.84 -6.14 6.74
C ASN A 96 -13.43 -5.82 7.24
N ALA A 97 -12.58 -5.23 6.38
CA ALA A 97 -11.18 -4.99 6.69
C ALA A 97 -10.99 -3.85 7.70
N ASN A 98 -10.01 -4.02 8.59
CA ASN A 98 -9.41 -2.89 9.28
C ASN A 98 -8.51 -2.14 8.32
N ILE A 99 -8.61 -0.82 8.26
CA ILE A 99 -7.82 0.00 7.34
C ILE A 99 -6.79 0.75 8.15
N TYR A 100 -5.51 0.45 7.91
CA TYR A 100 -4.39 1.06 8.62
C TYR A 100 -3.80 2.21 7.81
N LEU A 101 -3.65 3.36 8.44
CA LEU A 101 -2.97 4.53 7.87
C LEU A 101 -2.27 5.28 8.99
N SER A 102 -1.11 5.91 8.72
CA SER A 102 -0.45 6.65 9.78
C SER A 102 -1.27 7.88 10.21
N GLN A 103 -1.25 8.18 11.51
CA GLN A 103 -1.91 9.37 12.07
C GLN A 103 -1.42 10.66 11.40
N THR A 104 -0.11 10.73 11.12
CA THR A 104 0.51 11.86 10.43
C THR A 104 -0.01 12.01 9.01
N GLU A 105 -0.14 10.88 8.28
CA GLU A 105 -0.65 10.88 6.91
C GLU A 105 -2.12 11.31 6.86
N MET A 106 -2.96 10.77 7.73
CA MET A 106 -4.37 11.14 7.80
C MET A 106 -4.52 12.64 8.07
N THR A 107 -3.79 13.17 9.06
CA THR A 107 -3.84 14.58 9.42
C THR A 107 -3.41 15.47 8.25
N TRP A 108 -2.34 15.10 7.56
CA TRP A 108 -1.84 15.85 6.41
C TRP A 108 -2.80 15.76 5.22
N ALA A 109 -3.30 14.58 4.89
CA ALA A 109 -4.18 14.35 3.74
C ALA A 109 -5.49 15.14 3.84
N LEU A 110 -6.07 15.25 5.04
CA LEU A 110 -7.29 16.04 5.31
C LEU A 110 -7.09 17.54 5.12
N GLN A 111 -5.86 18.04 5.17
CA GLN A 111 -5.53 19.45 4.98
C GLN A 111 -5.24 19.80 3.51
N GLN A 112 -5.19 18.80 2.62
CA GLN A 112 -4.86 19.06 1.25
C GLN A 112 -6.01 19.78 0.51
N PRO A 113 -5.69 20.80 -0.30
CA PRO A 113 -6.71 21.53 -1.04
C PRO A 113 -7.30 20.65 -2.14
N ALA A 114 -8.63 20.59 -2.18
CA ALA A 114 -9.36 19.74 -3.12
C ALA A 114 -8.98 20.02 -4.59
N GLY A 115 -8.75 18.95 -5.34
CA GLY A 115 -8.38 18.98 -6.76
C GLY A 115 -7.00 19.57 -7.05
N LYS A 116 -6.10 19.69 -6.07
CA LYS A 116 -4.76 20.28 -6.23
C LYS A 116 -3.62 19.30 -6.00
N THR A 117 -3.89 18.15 -5.44
CA THR A 117 -2.89 17.14 -5.10
C THR A 117 -3.30 15.75 -5.60
N TYR A 118 -2.48 14.74 -5.36
CA TYR A 118 -2.80 13.35 -5.66
C TYR A 118 -3.64 12.66 -4.57
N VAL A 119 -3.99 13.40 -3.51
CA VAL A 119 -4.87 12.90 -2.44
C VAL A 119 -6.30 12.83 -2.95
N PRO A 120 -6.98 11.69 -2.88
CA PRO A 120 -8.38 11.53 -3.25
C PRO A 120 -9.29 12.00 -2.11
N GLU A 121 -9.55 13.30 -2.02
CA GLU A 121 -10.15 13.99 -0.87
C GLU A 121 -11.45 13.34 -0.37
N LEU A 122 -12.32 12.92 -1.29
CA LEU A 122 -13.59 12.28 -0.92
C LEU A 122 -13.38 10.92 -0.26
N TYR A 123 -12.39 10.14 -0.74
CA TYR A 123 -12.06 8.83 -0.18
C TYR A 123 -11.36 8.96 1.17
N VAL A 124 -10.49 9.95 1.34
CA VAL A 124 -9.83 10.25 2.63
C VAL A 124 -10.85 10.74 3.65
N SER A 125 -11.76 11.64 3.25
CA SER A 125 -12.84 12.12 4.11
C SER A 125 -13.80 10.99 4.53
N ALA A 126 -14.10 10.05 3.62
CA ALA A 126 -14.89 8.87 3.94
C ALA A 126 -14.13 7.93 4.88
N LEU A 127 -12.83 7.73 4.64
CA LEU A 127 -11.98 6.87 5.48
C LEU A 127 -11.86 7.40 6.90
N GLN A 128 -11.74 8.72 7.10
CA GLN A 128 -11.71 9.34 8.42
C GLN A 128 -12.89 8.94 9.31
N ASN A 129 -14.06 8.70 8.69
CA ASN A 129 -15.29 8.35 9.38
C ASN A 129 -15.58 6.83 9.34
N HIS A 130 -14.64 6.03 8.84
CA HIS A 130 -14.83 4.60 8.73
C HIS A 130 -14.64 3.91 10.09
N ALA A 131 -15.60 3.03 10.45
CA ALA A 131 -15.61 2.40 11.78
C ALA A 131 -14.36 1.54 12.07
N ASN A 132 -13.76 0.98 11.03
CA ASN A 132 -12.60 0.10 11.14
C ASN A 132 -11.28 0.82 10.75
N LEU A 133 -11.25 2.15 10.78
CA LEU A 133 -9.99 2.88 10.61
C LEU A 133 -9.10 2.69 11.84
N ALA A 134 -7.88 2.22 11.61
CA ALA A 134 -6.84 2.08 12.62
C ALA A 134 -5.69 3.05 12.31
N LEU A 135 -5.56 4.09 13.10
CA LEU A 135 -4.45 5.05 12.98
C LEU A 135 -3.21 4.48 13.66
N ILE A 136 -2.09 4.43 12.92
CA ILE A 136 -0.84 3.83 13.36
C ILE A 136 0.27 4.86 13.56
N GLU A 137 1.25 4.47 14.38
CA GLU A 137 2.42 5.26 14.72
C GLU A 137 3.72 4.59 14.26
N HIS A 138 4.85 5.28 14.45
CA HIS A 138 6.17 4.77 14.11
C HIS A 138 6.56 3.58 15.02
N ASN A 139 7.14 2.55 14.40
CA ASN A 139 7.65 1.34 15.08
C ASN A 139 6.57 0.57 15.85
N GLN A 140 5.35 0.57 15.35
CA GLN A 140 4.23 -0.18 15.92
C GLN A 140 4.12 -1.57 15.30
N GLN A 141 3.90 -2.60 16.11
CA GLN A 141 3.45 -3.92 15.64
C GLN A 141 2.00 -3.78 15.20
N VAL A 142 1.77 -3.84 13.87
CA VAL A 142 0.42 -3.64 13.27
C VAL A 142 -0.34 -4.95 13.21
N LEU A 143 0.32 -5.98 12.72
CA LEU A 143 -0.18 -7.36 12.66
C LEU A 143 0.93 -8.31 13.16
N PRO A 144 0.61 -9.56 13.52
CA PRO A 144 1.65 -10.56 13.79
C PRO A 144 2.70 -10.60 12.67
N GLY A 145 3.97 -10.35 13.02
CA GLY A 145 5.09 -10.28 12.08
C GLY A 145 5.21 -8.97 11.29
N ILE A 146 4.22 -8.07 11.27
CA ILE A 146 4.29 -6.82 10.49
C ILE A 146 4.42 -5.60 11.39
N LYS A 147 5.46 -4.81 11.15
CA LYS A 147 5.71 -3.51 11.80
C LYS A 147 5.58 -2.34 10.84
N SER A 148 5.11 -1.21 11.36
CA SER A 148 5.10 0.09 10.65
C SER A 148 6.34 0.91 10.98
N LEU A 149 6.97 1.48 9.96
CA LEU A 149 8.03 2.47 10.08
C LEU A 149 7.60 3.73 9.32
N ILE A 150 7.31 4.81 10.04
CA ILE A 150 7.00 6.08 9.39
C ILE A 150 8.28 6.60 8.74
N CYS A 151 8.22 6.85 7.44
CA CYS A 151 9.34 7.25 6.59
C CYS A 151 8.96 8.52 5.80
N PRO A 152 9.00 9.71 6.44
CA PRO A 152 8.63 10.96 5.80
C PRO A 152 9.51 11.25 4.59
N GLY A 153 8.90 11.75 3.51
CA GLY A 153 9.63 12.09 2.28
C GLY A 153 8.69 12.28 1.12
N HIS A 154 8.12 11.21 0.59
CA HIS A 154 7.12 11.27 -0.48
C HIS A 154 5.81 11.94 0.01
N THR A 155 5.36 11.56 1.20
CA THR A 155 4.39 12.30 2.01
C THR A 155 4.89 12.41 3.44
N PRO A 156 4.33 13.31 4.29
CA PRO A 156 4.77 13.44 5.69
C PRO A 156 4.57 12.18 6.53
N GLY A 157 3.56 11.40 6.22
CA GLY A 157 3.21 10.19 6.97
C GLY A 157 3.42 8.90 6.19
N SER A 158 4.18 8.93 5.07
CA SER A 158 4.53 7.72 4.33
C SER A 158 5.04 6.63 5.28
N THR A 159 4.52 5.43 5.12
CA THR A 159 4.80 4.28 5.97
C THR A 159 5.45 3.18 5.14
N VAL A 160 6.54 2.65 5.65
CA VAL A 160 7.15 1.40 5.21
C VAL A 160 6.68 0.29 6.13
N TYR A 161 6.20 -0.81 5.58
CA TYR A 161 5.86 -2.00 6.36
C TYR A 161 6.97 -3.04 6.25
N VAL A 162 7.33 -3.64 7.37
CA VAL A 162 8.36 -4.68 7.45
C VAL A 162 7.71 -5.95 7.97
N LEU A 163 7.71 -6.99 7.16
CA LEU A 163 7.29 -8.34 7.53
C LEU A 163 8.52 -9.15 7.92
N ASP A 164 8.61 -9.52 9.17
CA ASP A 164 9.59 -10.47 9.69
C ASP A 164 9.08 -11.91 9.46
N THR A 165 9.75 -12.65 8.59
CA THR A 165 9.40 -14.04 8.28
C THR A 165 10.15 -15.05 9.13
N GLY A 166 11.05 -14.59 10.01
CA GLY A 166 11.99 -15.41 10.77
C GLY A 166 13.29 -15.73 10.02
N ASP A 167 13.23 -15.86 8.69
CA ASP A 167 14.41 -16.13 7.85
C ASP A 167 14.97 -14.84 7.22
N CYS A 168 14.10 -13.91 6.87
CA CYS A 168 14.44 -12.61 6.28
C CYS A 168 13.32 -11.60 6.50
N ASP A 169 13.65 -10.33 6.34
CA ASP A 169 12.67 -9.25 6.30
C ASP A 169 12.18 -9.00 4.87
N VAL A 170 10.85 -8.89 4.70
CA VAL A 170 10.25 -8.38 3.48
C VAL A 170 9.80 -6.94 3.73
N VAL A 171 10.28 -6.02 2.90
CA VAL A 171 10.05 -4.59 3.08
C VAL A 171 9.14 -4.06 1.99
N PHE A 172 7.98 -3.53 2.38
CA PHE A 172 7.02 -2.86 1.51
C PHE A 172 7.24 -1.36 1.61
N THR A 173 7.93 -0.80 0.62
CA THR A 173 8.43 0.58 0.67
C THR A 173 7.40 1.64 0.28
N GLY A 174 6.30 1.25 -0.39
CA GLY A 174 5.46 2.24 -1.07
C GLY A 174 6.31 3.18 -1.93
N ASP A 175 5.97 4.45 -1.91
CA ASP A 175 6.68 5.48 -2.67
C ASP A 175 7.88 6.11 -1.93
N ALA A 176 8.24 5.60 -0.75
CA ALA A 176 9.52 5.94 -0.12
C ALA A 176 10.71 5.47 -0.96
N CYS A 177 10.52 4.37 -1.73
CA CYS A 177 11.47 3.89 -2.72
C CYS A 177 10.71 3.12 -3.81
N LYS A 178 10.53 3.74 -4.99
CA LYS A 178 9.68 3.20 -6.05
C LYS A 178 10.36 2.16 -6.95
N ASN A 179 11.69 2.15 -6.96
CA ASN A 179 12.43 1.28 -7.84
C ASN A 179 13.89 1.10 -7.39
N ARG A 180 14.56 0.12 -8.02
CA ARG A 180 15.95 -0.21 -7.71
C ARG A 180 16.93 0.96 -7.94
N ALA A 181 16.66 1.84 -8.90
CA ALA A 181 17.54 2.98 -9.17
C ALA A 181 17.49 3.98 -8.02
N GLU A 182 16.32 4.27 -7.45
CA GLU A 182 16.17 5.09 -6.25
C GLU A 182 16.88 4.46 -5.04
N LEU A 183 16.72 3.15 -4.85
CA LEU A 183 17.39 2.41 -3.77
C LEU A 183 18.92 2.54 -3.87
N VAL A 184 19.48 2.36 -5.06
CA VAL A 184 20.93 2.42 -5.29
C VAL A 184 21.46 3.86 -5.19
N SER A 185 20.77 4.83 -5.78
CA SER A 185 21.16 6.24 -5.75
C SER A 185 20.88 6.91 -4.40
N ARG A 186 20.04 6.33 -3.56
CA ARG A 186 19.51 6.91 -2.31
C ARG A 186 18.81 8.25 -2.54
N ALA A 187 18.16 8.42 -3.67
CA ALA A 187 17.47 9.63 -4.08
C ALA A 187 16.07 9.31 -4.60
N ALA A 188 15.04 9.71 -3.87
CA ALA A 188 13.67 9.64 -4.33
C ALA A 188 13.37 10.79 -5.31
N ASP A 189 12.57 10.52 -6.34
CA ASP A 189 12.30 11.51 -7.39
C ASP A 189 11.18 12.50 -7.03
N MET A 190 10.29 12.14 -6.14
CA MET A 190 9.17 12.97 -5.67
C MET A 190 9.15 13.00 -4.14
N THR A 191 9.45 14.17 -3.59
CA THR A 191 9.38 14.42 -2.15
C THR A 191 8.51 15.65 -1.89
N TYR A 192 7.75 15.65 -0.80
CA TYR A 192 6.90 16.78 -0.46
C TYR A 192 7.70 17.99 0.07
N ASN A 193 8.89 17.74 0.60
CA ASN A 193 9.87 18.77 0.98
C ASN A 193 11.02 18.80 -0.05
N LYS A 194 11.04 19.79 -0.91
CA LYS A 194 12.21 20.14 -1.74
C LYS A 194 12.82 21.41 -1.22
#